data_db97a16de3a36ebc2f93cbdba23e81d6
#
_entry.id   db97a16de3a36ebc2f93cbdba23e81d6
#
_cell.length_a   1.000
_cell.length_b   1.000
_cell.length_c   1.000
_cell.angle_alpha   90.00
_cell.angle_beta   90.00
_cell.angle_gamma   90.00
#
_symmetry.space_group_name_H-M   'P 1'
#
loop_
_entity.id
_entity.type
_entity.pdbx_description
1 polymer ?
#
loop_
_entity_poly.entity_id
_entity_poly.type
_entity_poly.pdbx_seq_one_letter_code
_entity_poly.pdbx_strand_id
1 'polypeptide(L)'
;VATGRKNYFYYEIQGTEGSVVYDLERMCEVQVYFKADADKDNGRDCGFRTVLLNPQHKGFKYFQPAGGIAIAFDDMKTLQAHALMQAMHGGEYICDFEMGAKVDGIINAVLKSVQSGTWEKC
;
A
#
# COMPACT_ATOMS: atom_id res chain seq x y z
N VAL A 1 -19.47 6.47 -1.28
CA VAL A 1 -19.03 5.12 -1.65
C VAL A 1 -19.74 4.73 -2.94
N ALA A 2 -19.00 4.20 -3.92
CA ALA A 2 -19.57 3.77 -5.20
C ALA A 2 -20.50 2.56 -4.98
N THR A 3 -21.64 2.56 -5.69
CA THR A 3 -22.62 1.46 -5.63
C THR A 3 -21.92 0.14 -6.02
N GLY A 4 -22.07 -0.88 -5.17
CA GLY A 4 -21.45 -2.20 -5.37
C GLY A 4 -20.05 -2.35 -4.79
N ARG A 5 -19.39 -1.26 -4.41
CA ARG A 5 -18.10 -1.30 -3.71
C ARG A 5 -18.32 -1.29 -2.20
N LYS A 6 -17.38 -1.88 -1.44
CA LYS A 6 -17.43 -1.93 0.03
C LYS A 6 -16.35 -1.03 0.61
N ASN A 7 -15.15 -1.51 0.76
CA ASN A 7 -14.03 -0.72 1.26
C ASN A 7 -12.98 -0.55 0.14
N TYR A 8 -13.41 0.01 -0.98
CA TYR A 8 -12.58 0.15 -2.16
C TYR A 8 -11.58 1.30 -2.00
N PHE A 9 -10.35 0.93 -1.75
CA PHE A 9 -9.18 1.79 -1.82
C PHE A 9 -8.20 1.14 -2.78
N TYR A 10 -8.01 1.73 -3.93
CA TYR A 10 -7.19 1.21 -5.01
C TYR A 10 -6.12 2.22 -5.38
N TYR A 11 -4.92 1.75 -5.60
CA TYR A 11 -3.87 2.55 -6.21
C TYR A 11 -2.99 1.70 -7.13
N GLU A 12 -2.44 2.35 -8.12
CA GLU A 12 -1.43 1.83 -9.03
C GLU A 12 -0.25 2.80 -9.06
N ILE A 13 0.93 2.29 -8.80
CA ILE A 13 2.18 3.06 -8.83
C ILE A 13 3.04 2.47 -9.93
N GLN A 14 3.43 3.31 -10.90
CA GLN A 14 4.29 2.94 -12.02
C GLN A 14 5.62 3.66 -11.90
N GLY A 15 6.71 2.89 -11.94
CA GLY A 15 8.08 3.37 -11.92
C GLY A 15 8.90 2.84 -13.08
N THR A 16 10.12 3.33 -13.22
CA THR A 16 11.04 2.93 -14.29
C THR A 16 11.51 1.48 -14.18
N GLU A 17 11.52 0.92 -12.97
CA GLU A 17 12.01 -0.43 -12.70
C GLU A 17 10.90 -1.44 -12.42
N GLY A 18 9.66 -0.98 -12.29
CA GLY A 18 8.53 -1.86 -12.03
C GLY A 18 7.26 -1.11 -11.65
N SER A 19 6.20 -1.87 -11.42
CA SER A 19 4.90 -1.34 -11.06
C SER A 19 4.25 -2.17 -9.96
N VAL A 20 3.39 -1.54 -9.16
CA VAL A 20 2.62 -2.20 -8.12
C VAL A 20 1.17 -1.74 -8.20
N VAL A 21 0.26 -2.69 -8.00
CA VAL A 21 -1.18 -2.45 -7.89
C VAL A 21 -1.67 -3.04 -6.57
N TYR A 22 -2.43 -2.25 -5.83
CA TYR A 22 -3.07 -2.69 -4.60
C TYR A 22 -4.56 -2.34 -4.60
N ASP A 23 -5.35 -3.30 -4.16
CA ASP A 23 -6.80 -3.18 -3.96
C ASP A 23 -7.17 -3.65 -2.56
N LEU A 24 -7.71 -2.75 -1.74
CA LEU A 24 -8.05 -3.06 -0.34
C LEU A 24 -9.19 -4.08 -0.23
N GLU A 25 -10.06 -4.22 -1.24
CA GLU A 25 -11.08 -5.29 -1.27
C GLU A 25 -10.43 -6.69 -1.43
N ARG A 26 -9.13 -6.74 -1.81
CA ARG A 26 -8.29 -7.93 -1.91
C ARG A 26 -7.03 -7.80 -1.03
N MET A 27 -7.20 -7.39 0.20
CA MET A 27 -6.17 -6.90 1.11
C MET A 27 -4.99 -7.85 1.36
N CYS A 28 -5.13 -9.15 1.09
CA CYS A 28 -4.10 -10.15 1.33
C CYS A 28 -3.23 -10.46 0.12
N GLU A 29 -3.32 -9.65 -0.92
CA GLU A 29 -2.52 -9.81 -2.14
C GLU A 29 -2.11 -8.45 -2.71
N VAL A 30 -1.05 -8.47 -3.50
CA VAL A 30 -0.58 -7.33 -4.26
C VAL A 30 -0.17 -7.80 -5.65
N GLN A 31 -0.42 -7.02 -6.68
CA GLN A 31 0.09 -7.28 -8.01
C GLN A 31 1.37 -6.49 -8.22
N VAL A 32 2.39 -7.17 -8.69
CA VAL A 32 3.71 -6.56 -8.95
C VAL A 32 4.20 -6.91 -10.35
N TYR A 33 4.89 -5.98 -10.97
CA TYR A 33 5.64 -6.17 -12.20
C TYR A 33 7.06 -5.66 -11.99
N PHE A 34 8.05 -6.42 -12.43
CA PHE A 34 9.44 -5.99 -12.43
C PHE A 34 9.98 -5.98 -13.84
N LYS A 35 10.57 -4.86 -14.26
CA LYS A 35 11.20 -4.72 -15.57
C LYS A 35 12.31 -5.76 -15.80
N ALA A 36 13.09 -6.04 -14.77
CA ALA A 36 14.14 -7.07 -14.84
C ALA A 36 13.62 -8.48 -15.21
N ASP A 37 12.35 -8.78 -14.98
CA ASP A 37 11.73 -10.04 -15.41
C ASP A 37 11.41 -10.01 -16.91
N ALA A 38 11.01 -8.85 -17.44
CA ALA A 38 10.80 -8.66 -18.88
C ALA A 38 12.09 -8.75 -19.69
N ASP A 39 13.20 -8.26 -19.15
CA ASP A 39 14.48 -8.24 -19.84
C ASP A 39 15.06 -9.65 -20.02
N LYS A 40 14.60 -10.65 -19.27
CA LYS A 40 15.12 -12.03 -19.33
C LYS A 40 14.70 -12.80 -20.58
N ASP A 41 13.53 -12.53 -21.14
CA ASP A 41 12.96 -13.30 -22.26
C ASP A 41 12.28 -12.42 -23.31
N ASN A 42 12.82 -11.21 -23.52
CA ASN A 42 12.28 -10.19 -24.45
C ASN A 42 10.82 -9.82 -24.17
N GLY A 43 10.38 -9.91 -22.93
CA GLY A 43 9.05 -9.53 -22.51
C GLY A 43 7.92 -10.50 -22.88
N ARG A 44 8.25 -11.68 -23.42
CA ARG A 44 7.24 -12.62 -23.92
C ARG A 44 6.30 -13.13 -22.84
N ASP A 45 6.85 -13.51 -21.69
CA ASP A 45 6.11 -14.13 -20.59
C ASP A 45 6.13 -13.25 -19.33
N CYS A 46 6.19 -11.92 -19.52
CA CYS A 46 6.16 -10.95 -18.43
C CYS A 46 4.80 -10.27 -18.30
N GLY A 47 4.51 -9.79 -17.12
CA GLY A 47 3.26 -9.08 -16.79
C GLY A 47 3.12 -8.95 -15.30
N PHE A 48 1.99 -8.41 -14.86
CA PHE A 48 1.68 -8.39 -13.44
C PHE A 48 1.54 -9.81 -12.89
N ARG A 49 2.21 -10.08 -11.78
CA ARG A 49 2.04 -11.31 -11.00
C ARG A 49 1.42 -10.99 -9.65
N THR A 50 0.49 -11.84 -9.22
CA THR A 50 -0.12 -11.74 -7.89
C THR A 50 0.81 -12.35 -6.85
N VAL A 51 1.16 -11.56 -5.85
CA VAL A 51 1.91 -11.98 -4.67
C VAL A 51 0.93 -12.08 -3.51
N LEU A 52 0.79 -13.28 -2.97
CA LEU A 52 -0.03 -13.51 -1.79
C LEU A 52 0.75 -13.21 -0.52
N LEU A 53 0.06 -12.64 0.46
CA LEU A 53 0.62 -12.41 1.77
C LEU A 53 1.11 -13.72 2.39
N ASN A 54 2.28 -13.70 3.03
CA ASN A 54 2.87 -14.89 3.65
C ASN A 54 3.75 -14.50 4.86
N PRO A 55 4.12 -15.48 5.72
CA PRO A 55 4.89 -15.21 6.94
C PRO A 55 6.29 -14.61 6.73
N GLN A 56 6.86 -14.69 5.53
CA GLN A 56 8.15 -14.10 5.20
C GLN A 56 8.08 -12.59 5.00
N HIS A 57 6.89 -12.03 4.75
CA HIS A 57 6.71 -10.60 4.70
C HIS A 57 6.85 -9.99 6.10
N LYS A 58 7.55 -8.85 6.19
CA LYS A 58 7.83 -8.16 7.45
C LYS A 58 6.53 -7.87 8.21
N GLY A 59 6.49 -8.24 9.48
CA GLY A 59 5.34 -8.00 10.37
C GLY A 59 4.28 -9.11 10.36
N PHE A 60 4.22 -9.96 9.32
CA PHE A 60 3.15 -10.96 9.20
C PHE A 60 3.47 -12.32 9.82
N LYS A 61 4.73 -12.57 10.17
CA LYS A 61 5.21 -13.80 10.77
C LYS A 61 4.38 -14.28 11.99
N TYR A 62 3.86 -13.34 12.78
CA TYR A 62 3.13 -13.65 14.01
C TYR A 62 1.63 -13.88 13.80
N PHE A 63 1.11 -13.55 12.61
CA PHE A 63 -0.32 -13.62 12.30
C PHE A 63 -0.67 -14.72 11.31
N GLN A 64 0.31 -15.17 10.55
CA GLN A 64 0.10 -16.19 9.53
C GLN A 64 0.90 -17.45 9.84
N PRO A 65 0.25 -18.57 10.12
CA PRO A 65 0.94 -19.85 10.31
C PRO A 65 1.51 -20.43 9.02
N ALA A 66 0.94 -20.05 7.84
CA ALA A 66 1.39 -20.48 6.53
C ALA A 66 1.04 -19.45 5.46
N GLY A 67 1.70 -19.54 4.30
CA GLY A 67 1.44 -18.66 3.15
C GLY A 67 0.02 -18.82 2.62
N GLY A 68 -0.59 -17.70 2.19
CA GLY A 68 -1.93 -17.67 1.61
C GLY A 68 -3.08 -17.75 2.61
N ILE A 69 -2.79 -17.84 3.91
CA ILE A 69 -3.83 -17.70 4.93
C ILE A 69 -4.13 -16.22 5.10
N ALA A 70 -5.37 -15.83 4.81
CA ALA A 70 -5.80 -14.45 4.89
C ALA A 70 -5.77 -13.91 6.32
N ILE A 71 -5.47 -12.62 6.43
CA ILE A 71 -5.68 -11.84 7.66
C ILE A 71 -6.94 -10.97 7.50
N ALA A 72 -7.49 -10.53 8.63
CA ALA A 72 -8.62 -9.62 8.66
C ALA A 72 -8.18 -8.16 8.88
N PHE A 73 -9.11 -7.24 8.71
CA PHE A 73 -8.85 -5.81 8.93
C PHE A 73 -8.38 -5.50 10.37
N ASP A 74 -8.89 -6.23 11.35
CA ASP A 74 -8.52 -6.07 12.76
C ASP A 74 -7.06 -6.51 13.02
N ASP A 75 -6.55 -7.51 12.31
CA ASP A 75 -5.14 -7.91 12.39
C ASP A 75 -4.22 -6.77 11.92
N MET A 76 -4.64 -5.99 10.93
CA MET A 76 -3.90 -4.80 10.49
C MET A 76 -3.83 -3.75 11.60
N LYS A 77 -4.90 -3.57 12.40
CA LYS A 77 -4.89 -2.68 13.56
C LYS A 77 -3.95 -3.15 14.65
N THR A 78 -3.86 -4.45 14.86
CA THR A 78 -2.90 -5.04 15.80
C THR A 78 -1.46 -4.83 15.33
N LEU A 79 -1.20 -4.99 14.03
CA LEU A 79 0.12 -4.68 13.43
C LEU A 79 0.48 -3.20 13.58
N GLN A 80 -0.48 -2.29 13.38
CA GLN A 80 -0.28 -0.86 13.56
C GLN A 80 0.06 -0.53 15.03
N ALA A 81 -0.67 -1.10 15.99
CA ALA A 81 -0.41 -0.91 17.40
C ALA A 81 0.98 -1.46 17.80
N HIS A 82 1.36 -2.63 17.27
CA HIS A 82 2.70 -3.18 17.47
C HIS A 82 3.80 -2.25 16.93
N ALA A 83 3.63 -1.71 15.72
CA ALA A 83 4.58 -0.76 15.14
C ALA A 83 4.71 0.51 15.99
N LEU A 84 3.60 1.03 16.51
CA LEU A 84 3.61 2.18 17.42
C LEU A 84 4.37 1.87 18.71
N MET A 85 4.14 0.70 19.32
CA MET A 85 4.88 0.29 20.52
C MET A 85 6.38 0.14 20.25
N GLN A 86 6.78 -0.39 19.11
CA GLN A 86 8.19 -0.45 18.71
C GLN A 86 8.80 0.96 18.58
N ALA A 87 8.06 1.91 18.02
CA ALA A 87 8.50 3.31 17.93
C ALA A 87 8.68 3.95 19.31
N MET A 88 7.79 3.68 20.27
CA MET A 88 7.92 4.15 21.66
C MET A 88 9.18 3.62 22.36
N HIS A 89 9.74 2.52 21.88
CA HIS A 89 11.00 1.94 22.33
C HIS A 89 12.20 2.32 21.45
N GLY A 90 12.08 3.37 20.64
CA GLY A 90 13.16 3.91 19.80
C GLY A 90 13.24 3.33 18.38
N GLY A 91 12.24 2.57 17.95
CA GLY A 91 12.10 2.14 16.56
C GLY A 91 11.56 3.25 15.65
N GLU A 92 11.62 3.02 14.35
CA GLU A 92 11.03 3.92 13.36
C GLU A 92 9.51 3.78 13.28
N TYR A 93 8.80 4.89 13.09
CA TYR A 93 7.37 4.90 12.82
C TYR A 93 7.07 5.86 11.67
N ILE A 94 6.67 5.28 10.52
CA ILE A 94 6.46 6.05 9.28
C ILE A 94 5.21 6.92 9.35
N CYS A 95 4.18 6.49 10.09
CA CYS A 95 2.90 7.18 10.18
C CYS A 95 2.88 8.17 11.37
N ASP A 96 3.86 9.03 11.46
CA ASP A 96 3.99 10.05 12.49
C ASP A 96 3.17 11.31 12.18
N PHE A 97 3.21 12.29 13.09
CA PHE A 97 2.51 13.58 12.92
C PHE A 97 3.07 14.41 11.78
N GLU A 98 4.35 14.27 11.44
CA GLU A 98 4.93 14.95 10.28
C GLU A 98 4.34 14.42 8.97
N MET A 99 4.19 13.11 8.85
CA MET A 99 3.50 12.50 7.73
C MET A 99 2.02 12.93 7.68
N GLY A 100 1.34 12.97 8.83
CA GLY A 100 -0.03 13.48 8.95
C GLY A 100 -0.16 14.91 8.43
N ALA A 101 0.73 15.80 8.82
CA ALA A 101 0.73 17.19 8.35
C ALA A 101 0.97 17.29 6.83
N LYS A 102 1.83 16.44 6.25
CA LYS A 102 2.01 16.37 4.78
C LYS A 102 0.73 15.95 4.06
N VAL A 103 0.04 14.95 4.59
CA VAL A 103 -1.26 14.49 4.02
C VAL A 103 -2.30 15.61 4.09
N ASP A 104 -2.42 16.31 5.21
CA ASP A 104 -3.33 17.45 5.35
C ASP A 104 -2.97 18.58 4.38
N GLY A 105 -1.67 18.83 4.16
CA GLY A 105 -1.20 19.78 3.16
C GLY A 105 -1.70 19.44 1.75
N ILE A 106 -1.61 18.17 1.35
CA ILE A 106 -2.12 17.69 0.06
C ILE A 106 -3.65 17.87 -0.03
N ILE A 107 -4.39 17.48 1.01
CA ILE A 107 -5.85 17.64 1.04
C ILE A 107 -6.24 19.11 0.89
N ASN A 108 -5.57 20.02 1.59
CA ASN A 108 -5.82 21.44 1.48
C ASN A 108 -5.50 22.01 0.08
N ALA A 109 -4.42 21.53 -0.56
CA ALA A 109 -4.10 21.89 -1.93
C ALA A 109 -5.20 21.42 -2.92
N VAL A 110 -5.70 20.20 -2.75
CA VAL A 110 -6.83 19.69 -3.55
C VAL A 110 -8.08 20.55 -3.37
N LEU A 111 -8.44 20.92 -2.15
CA LEU A 111 -9.61 21.77 -1.88
C LEU A 111 -9.45 23.15 -2.51
N LYS A 112 -8.28 23.76 -2.45
CA LYS A 112 -7.98 25.02 -3.12
C LYS A 112 -8.08 24.89 -4.64
N SER A 113 -7.50 23.83 -5.20
CA SER A 113 -7.54 23.56 -6.64
C SER A 113 -8.98 23.41 -7.16
N VAL A 114 -9.85 22.77 -6.40
CA VAL A 114 -11.28 22.66 -6.74
C VAL A 114 -11.96 24.04 -6.78
N GLN A 115 -11.59 24.94 -5.87
CA GLN A 115 -12.16 26.29 -5.81
C GLN A 115 -11.59 27.23 -6.87
N SER A 116 -10.27 27.16 -7.12
CA SER A 116 -9.59 28.06 -8.06
C SER A 116 -9.68 27.57 -9.51
N GLY A 117 -9.93 26.29 -9.74
CA GLY A 117 -9.86 25.65 -11.07
C GLY A 117 -8.45 25.53 -11.62
N THR A 118 -7.41 25.71 -10.80
CA THR A 118 -6.00 25.70 -11.19
C THR A 118 -5.20 24.67 -10.38
N TRP A 119 -4.00 24.35 -10.87
CA TRP A 119 -3.04 23.53 -10.12
C TRP A 119 -2.53 24.29 -8.90
N GLU A 120 -2.57 23.66 -7.75
CA GLU A 120 -2.06 24.20 -6.49
C GLU A 120 -0.83 23.42 -6.03
N LYS A 121 0.10 24.12 -5.37
CA LYS A 121 1.27 23.46 -4.76
C LYS A 121 0.88 22.89 -3.39
N CYS A 122 1.33 21.68 -3.11
CA CYS A 122 1.30 21.03 -1.79
C CYS A 122 2.66 21.07 -1.09
#